data_1c6348e2c92515d852b68937b23d7639
#
_entry.id   1c6348e2c92515d852b68937b23d7639
#
_cell.length_a   1.000
_cell.length_b   1.000
_cell.length_c   1.000
_cell.angle_alpha   90.00
_cell.angle_beta   90.00
_cell.angle_gamma   90.00
#
_symmetry.space_group_name_H-M   'P 1'
#
loop_
_entity.id
_entity.type
_entity.pdbx_description
1 polymer ?
#
loop_
_entity_poly.entity_id
_entity_poly.type
_entity_poly.pdbx_seq_one_letter_code
_entity_poly.pdbx_strand_id
1 'polypeptide(L)'
;MIRKTNFYLLILLFVTACSSIPKNTQNSCAIFEERYLWYKHAKASYKKWGAPIYVQLAFIKKESDFNWLAKPPRVKLFKIIPFKRPSSSFGYSQAVEKTWQQYKRETGKKLATRARFKDSVDFIGWYVNKTTTLLKIPKNDAYRQYLAYYKGWGDYKNYSKDKKAIIYARSVKETASKYRKQLTLCRKNLDKNKYIIF
;
A
#
# COMPACT_ATOMS: atom_id res chain seq x y z
N MET A 1 -18.72 45.56 -11.10
CA MET A 1 -19.26 44.16 -11.02
C MET A 1 -18.32 43.08 -11.59
N ILE A 2 -16.99 43.25 -11.56
CA ILE A 2 -16.00 42.34 -12.23
C ILE A 2 -15.17 41.51 -11.23
N ARG A 3 -15.34 41.68 -9.92
CA ARG A 3 -14.47 41.05 -8.89
C ARG A 3 -14.88 39.66 -8.38
N LYS A 4 -16.11 39.21 -8.65
CA LYS A 4 -16.58 37.91 -8.12
C LYS A 4 -16.26 36.71 -9.02
N THR A 5 -16.11 36.89 -10.32
CA THR A 5 -15.83 35.83 -11.29
C THR A 5 -14.41 35.27 -11.20
N ASN A 6 -13.43 36.08 -10.83
CA ASN A 6 -12.02 35.64 -10.71
C ASN A 6 -11.77 34.78 -9.47
N PHE A 7 -12.59 34.91 -8.41
CA PHE A 7 -12.42 34.12 -7.18
C PHE A 7 -12.83 32.65 -7.39
N TYR A 8 -13.87 32.39 -8.18
CA TYR A 8 -14.31 31.02 -8.50
C TYR A 8 -13.36 30.32 -9.48
N LEU A 9 -12.69 31.06 -10.37
CA LEU A 9 -11.70 30.48 -11.29
C LEU A 9 -10.44 30.03 -10.56
N LEU A 10 -10.04 30.70 -9.47
CA LEU A 10 -8.90 30.32 -8.66
C LEU A 10 -9.14 29.03 -7.84
N ILE A 11 -10.38 28.80 -7.41
CA ILE A 11 -10.75 27.60 -6.65
C ILE A 11 -10.74 26.32 -7.53
N LEU A 12 -11.04 26.46 -8.84
CA LEU A 12 -11.02 25.32 -9.76
C LEU A 12 -9.61 24.80 -10.09
N LEU A 13 -8.57 25.59 -9.89
CA LEU A 13 -7.18 25.21 -10.21
C LEU A 13 -6.50 24.33 -9.13
N PHE A 14 -7.10 24.16 -7.96
CA PHE A 14 -6.52 23.36 -6.87
C PHE A 14 -6.98 21.90 -6.80
N VAL A 15 -7.85 21.43 -7.71
CA VAL A 15 -8.46 20.09 -7.62
C VAL A 15 -7.71 19.00 -8.39
N THR A 16 -6.63 19.31 -9.10
CA THR A 16 -5.92 18.34 -9.96
C THR A 16 -4.73 17.63 -9.31
N ALA A 17 -4.59 17.67 -7.98
CA ALA A 17 -3.65 16.79 -7.28
C ALA A 17 -4.23 15.38 -7.11
N CYS A 18 -4.92 14.85 -8.13
CA CYS A 18 -5.31 13.44 -8.16
C CYS A 18 -4.04 12.60 -8.16
N SER A 19 -3.86 11.80 -7.11
CA SER A 19 -2.78 10.82 -6.98
C SER A 19 -2.87 9.80 -8.11
N SER A 20 -2.34 10.15 -9.29
CA SER A 20 -2.24 9.22 -10.42
C SER A 20 -1.35 8.03 -10.05
N ILE A 21 -1.62 6.88 -10.64
CA ILE A 21 -0.74 5.70 -10.52
C ILE A 21 0.62 6.07 -11.12
N PRO A 22 1.76 5.70 -10.48
CA PRO A 22 3.08 5.94 -11.05
C PRO A 22 3.22 5.33 -12.44
N LYS A 23 3.87 6.04 -13.37
CA LYS A 23 4.03 5.59 -14.76
C LYS A 23 4.74 4.25 -14.87
N ASN A 24 5.72 3.99 -14.01
CA ASN A 24 6.47 2.74 -14.00
C ASN A 24 6.42 2.07 -12.62
N THR A 25 5.35 1.31 -12.36
CA THR A 25 5.17 0.55 -11.13
C THR A 25 6.03 -0.72 -11.05
N GLN A 26 6.84 -1.03 -12.07
CA GLN A 26 7.77 -2.15 -12.08
C GLN A 26 9.17 -1.77 -11.55
N ASN A 27 9.43 -0.48 -11.35
CA ASN A 27 10.71 0.02 -10.89
C ASN A 27 10.55 0.89 -9.63
N SER A 28 11.08 0.39 -8.51
CA SER A 28 10.97 1.08 -7.21
C SER A 28 11.71 2.42 -7.17
N CYS A 29 12.79 2.59 -7.94
CA CYS A 29 13.46 3.89 -8.06
C CYS A 29 12.56 4.88 -8.81
N ALA A 30 12.02 4.49 -9.96
CA ALA A 30 11.13 5.34 -10.76
C ALA A 30 9.87 5.75 -9.98
N ILE A 31 9.28 4.83 -9.18
CA ILE A 31 8.17 5.14 -8.28
C ILE A 31 8.55 6.29 -7.33
N PHE A 32 9.72 6.22 -6.70
CA PHE A 32 10.13 7.20 -5.71
C PHE A 32 10.71 8.48 -6.31
N GLU A 33 11.26 8.43 -7.51
CA GLU A 33 11.65 9.62 -8.27
C GLU A 33 10.44 10.43 -8.69
N GLU A 34 9.40 9.76 -9.20
CA GLU A 34 8.12 10.41 -9.53
C GLU A 34 7.35 10.86 -8.28
N ARG A 35 7.42 10.11 -7.18
CA ARG A 35 6.67 10.32 -5.93
C ARG A 35 7.60 10.37 -4.73
N TYR A 36 8.47 11.36 -4.67
CA TYR A 36 9.49 11.45 -3.63
C TYR A 36 8.95 11.42 -2.19
N LEU A 37 7.80 12.03 -1.93
CA LEU A 37 7.15 11.96 -0.61
C LEU A 37 6.78 10.52 -0.23
N TRP A 38 6.53 9.65 -1.19
CA TRP A 38 6.26 8.24 -0.90
C TRP A 38 7.48 7.53 -0.32
N TYR A 39 8.69 7.88 -0.81
CA TYR A 39 9.92 7.37 -0.20
C TYR A 39 10.04 7.79 1.26
N LYS A 40 9.79 9.07 1.58
CA LYS A 40 9.81 9.57 2.96
C LYS A 40 8.80 8.83 3.84
N HIS A 41 7.58 8.58 3.33
CA HIS A 41 6.55 7.87 4.08
C HIS A 41 6.89 6.39 4.29
N ALA A 42 7.36 5.69 3.27
CA ALA A 42 7.79 4.29 3.39
C ALA A 42 9.00 4.15 4.32
N LYS A 43 9.96 5.10 4.27
CA LYS A 43 11.11 5.15 5.16
C LYS A 43 10.71 5.43 6.62
N ALA A 44 9.73 6.31 6.85
CA ALA A 44 9.18 6.57 8.18
C ALA A 44 8.49 5.32 8.77
N SER A 45 7.69 4.63 7.95
CA SER A 45 7.07 3.35 8.30
C SER A 45 8.13 2.28 8.64
N TYR A 46 9.19 2.17 7.81
CA TYR A 46 10.32 1.27 8.10
C TYR A 46 11.00 1.59 9.44
N LYS A 47 11.28 2.86 9.71
CA LYS A 47 11.89 3.27 10.99
C LYS A 47 11.01 2.91 12.18
N LYS A 48 9.70 3.06 12.05
CA LYS A 48 8.73 2.82 13.13
C LYS A 48 8.48 1.32 13.37
N TRP A 49 8.29 0.55 12.31
CA TRP A 49 7.80 -0.82 12.38
C TRP A 49 8.84 -1.90 12.02
N GLY A 50 9.94 -1.49 11.40
CA GLY A 50 11.00 -2.39 10.91
C GLY A 50 10.65 -3.16 9.63
N ALA A 51 9.47 -2.94 9.04
CA ALA A 51 9.07 -3.56 7.78
C ALA A 51 9.88 -2.97 6.61
N PRO A 52 10.69 -3.77 5.86
CA PRO A 52 11.51 -3.23 4.79
C PRO A 52 10.70 -2.51 3.71
N ILE A 53 11.22 -1.40 3.17
CA ILE A 53 10.54 -0.57 2.16
C ILE A 53 10.12 -1.42 0.94
N TYR A 54 10.99 -2.32 0.47
CA TYR A 54 10.69 -3.19 -0.67
C TYR A 54 9.53 -4.17 -0.39
N VAL A 55 9.35 -4.60 0.86
CA VAL A 55 8.20 -5.44 1.28
C VAL A 55 6.92 -4.61 1.23
N GLN A 56 6.95 -3.39 1.80
CA GLN A 56 5.80 -2.48 1.80
C GLN A 56 5.32 -2.19 0.37
N LEU A 57 6.24 -1.85 -0.54
CA LEU A 57 5.90 -1.59 -1.95
C LEU A 57 5.38 -2.83 -2.67
N ALA A 58 5.97 -4.01 -2.43
CA ALA A 58 5.53 -5.24 -3.07
C ALA A 58 4.10 -5.63 -2.67
N PHE A 59 3.71 -5.34 -1.42
CA PHE A 59 2.32 -5.52 -0.97
C PHE A 59 1.39 -4.57 -1.72
N ILE A 60 1.70 -3.27 -1.77
CA ILE A 60 0.89 -2.28 -2.50
C ILE A 60 0.78 -2.64 -3.98
N LYS A 61 1.90 -3.04 -4.61
CA LYS A 61 1.90 -3.50 -6.01
C LYS A 61 0.93 -4.66 -6.23
N LYS A 62 0.94 -5.65 -5.35
CA LYS A 62 0.06 -6.82 -5.45
C LYS A 62 -1.40 -6.49 -5.17
N GLU A 63 -1.68 -5.65 -4.17
CA GLU A 63 -3.03 -5.37 -3.70
C GLU A 63 -3.79 -4.42 -4.63
N SER A 64 -3.14 -3.40 -5.15
CA SER A 64 -3.82 -2.32 -5.88
C SER A 64 -3.09 -1.84 -7.14
N ASP A 65 -1.87 -2.31 -7.40
CA ASP A 65 -0.97 -1.72 -8.39
C ASP A 65 -0.85 -0.19 -8.24
N PHE A 66 -0.73 0.26 -6.99
CA PHE A 66 -0.66 1.67 -6.61
C PHE A 66 -1.91 2.49 -6.93
N ASN A 67 -3.04 1.85 -7.16
CA ASN A 67 -4.32 2.54 -7.33
C ASN A 67 -4.96 2.85 -5.96
N TRP A 68 -5.09 4.13 -5.64
CA TRP A 68 -5.64 4.61 -4.37
C TRP A 68 -7.14 4.38 -4.20
N LEU A 69 -7.89 4.20 -5.30
CA LEU A 69 -9.33 3.91 -5.32
C LEU A 69 -9.64 2.43 -5.57
N ALA A 70 -8.64 1.55 -5.59
CA ALA A 70 -8.86 0.14 -5.85
C ALA A 70 -9.91 -0.46 -4.91
N LYS A 71 -10.83 -1.21 -5.50
CA LYS A 71 -11.90 -1.93 -4.81
C LYS A 71 -12.07 -3.31 -5.44
N PRO A 72 -12.45 -4.35 -4.68
CA PRO A 72 -12.80 -5.64 -5.27
C PRO A 72 -13.91 -5.48 -6.32
N PRO A 73 -13.88 -6.24 -7.41
CA PRO A 73 -14.98 -6.23 -8.38
C PRO A 73 -16.30 -6.63 -7.70
N ARG A 74 -17.41 -6.11 -8.22
CA ARG A 74 -18.73 -6.52 -7.74
C ARG A 74 -19.03 -7.94 -8.21
N VAL A 75 -19.63 -8.74 -7.37
CA VAL A 75 -20.26 -10.02 -7.78
C VAL A 75 -21.43 -9.66 -8.69
N LYS A 76 -21.58 -10.40 -9.79
CA LYS A 76 -22.69 -10.20 -10.72
C LYS A 76 -23.80 -11.19 -10.42
N LEU A 77 -25.00 -10.68 -10.17
CA LEU A 77 -26.21 -11.47 -10.11
C LEU A 77 -26.58 -11.88 -11.55
N PHE A 78 -26.90 -13.15 -11.79
CA PHE A 78 -27.16 -13.73 -13.12
C PHE A 78 -26.05 -13.41 -14.16
N LYS A 79 -24.78 -13.24 -13.72
CA LYS A 79 -23.62 -12.87 -14.55
C LYS A 79 -23.69 -11.49 -15.22
N ILE A 80 -24.76 -10.73 -15.06
CA ILE A 80 -25.02 -9.46 -15.78
C ILE A 80 -25.10 -8.29 -14.77
N ILE A 81 -25.93 -8.38 -13.76
CA ILE A 81 -26.27 -7.28 -12.87
C ILE A 81 -25.23 -7.13 -11.77
N PRO A 82 -24.50 -5.99 -11.65
CA PRO A 82 -23.57 -5.76 -10.55
C PRO A 82 -24.31 -5.73 -9.20
N PHE A 83 -23.98 -6.67 -8.31
CA PHE A 83 -24.58 -6.77 -6.99
C PHE A 83 -23.65 -6.21 -5.90
N LYS A 84 -23.36 -6.99 -4.88
CA LYS A 84 -22.48 -6.59 -3.76
C LYS A 84 -21.01 -6.87 -4.02
N ARG A 85 -20.12 -6.21 -3.26
CA ARG A 85 -18.70 -6.55 -3.25
C ARG A 85 -18.45 -7.71 -2.29
N PRO A 86 -17.56 -8.66 -2.63
CA PRO A 86 -17.26 -9.82 -1.78
C PRO A 86 -16.48 -9.42 -0.51
N SER A 87 -15.87 -8.24 -0.49
CA SER A 87 -15.03 -7.77 0.61
C SER A 87 -15.14 -6.26 0.78
N SER A 88 -14.90 -5.77 1.99
CA SER A 88 -14.76 -4.35 2.32
C SER A 88 -13.37 -3.78 2.02
N SER A 89 -12.51 -4.51 1.30
CA SER A 89 -11.15 -4.09 0.91
C SER A 89 -11.18 -2.79 0.11
N PHE A 90 -10.21 -1.89 0.38
CA PHE A 90 -10.16 -0.60 -0.27
C PHE A 90 -8.76 0.01 -0.30
N GLY A 91 -8.49 0.79 -1.36
CA GLY A 91 -7.33 1.66 -1.49
C GLY A 91 -6.01 0.92 -1.73
N TYR A 92 -4.89 1.57 -1.43
CA TYR A 92 -3.55 1.06 -1.72
C TYR A 92 -3.26 -0.31 -1.11
N SER A 93 -3.63 -0.52 0.13
CA SER A 93 -3.32 -1.74 0.88
C SER A 93 -4.39 -2.81 0.79
N GLN A 94 -5.55 -2.54 0.18
CA GLN A 94 -6.71 -3.44 0.17
C GLN A 94 -7.08 -4.01 1.56
N ALA A 95 -6.74 -3.27 2.61
CA ALA A 95 -7.12 -3.64 3.96
C ALA A 95 -8.65 -3.73 4.10
N VAL A 96 -9.14 -4.81 4.69
CA VAL A 96 -10.55 -4.93 5.05
C VAL A 96 -10.89 -4.02 6.23
N GLU A 97 -12.13 -3.56 6.29
CA GLU A 97 -12.58 -2.57 7.29
C GLU A 97 -12.25 -3.00 8.74
N LYS A 98 -12.53 -4.25 9.10
CA LYS A 98 -12.25 -4.78 10.44
C LYS A 98 -10.79 -4.61 10.85
N THR A 99 -9.85 -5.00 9.98
CA THR A 99 -8.40 -4.91 10.24
C THR A 99 -7.92 -3.46 10.23
N TRP A 100 -8.50 -2.61 9.35
CA TRP A 100 -8.21 -1.19 9.32
C TRP A 100 -8.62 -0.48 10.59
N GLN A 101 -9.81 -0.77 11.13
CA GLN A 101 -10.26 -0.21 12.41
C GLN A 101 -9.41 -0.70 13.59
N GLN A 102 -8.95 -1.96 13.56
CA GLN A 102 -8.00 -2.46 14.55
C GLN A 102 -6.70 -1.67 14.53
N TYR A 103 -6.12 -1.44 13.34
CA TYR A 103 -4.93 -0.61 13.19
C TYR A 103 -5.14 0.80 13.75
N LYS A 104 -6.27 1.44 13.43
CA LYS A 104 -6.59 2.79 13.93
C LYS A 104 -6.66 2.84 15.44
N ARG A 105 -7.31 1.85 16.07
CA ARG A 105 -7.40 1.76 17.53
C ARG A 105 -6.03 1.56 18.18
N GLU A 106 -5.24 0.61 17.68
CA GLU A 106 -3.95 0.27 18.27
C GLU A 106 -2.89 1.36 18.09
N THR A 107 -3.00 2.19 17.05
CA THR A 107 -2.00 3.22 16.74
C THR A 107 -2.43 4.64 17.07
N GLY A 108 -3.68 4.86 17.51
CA GLY A 108 -4.26 6.18 17.77
C GLY A 108 -4.53 7.01 16.50
N LYS A 109 -4.33 6.45 15.29
CA LYS A 109 -4.45 7.18 14.02
C LYS A 109 -5.90 7.32 13.54
N LYS A 110 -6.74 8.03 14.30
CA LYS A 110 -8.18 8.20 14.03
C LYS A 110 -8.50 8.69 12.61
N LEU A 111 -7.68 9.61 12.05
CA LEU A 111 -7.89 10.24 10.74
C LEU A 111 -7.18 9.50 9.57
N ALA A 112 -6.61 8.32 9.82
CA ALA A 112 -5.98 7.54 8.76
C ALA A 112 -7.01 7.05 7.75
N THR A 113 -6.65 7.08 6.45
CA THR A 113 -7.48 6.59 5.34
C THR A 113 -6.72 5.65 4.42
N ARG A 114 -7.39 4.60 3.96
CA ARG A 114 -6.84 3.58 3.04
C ARG A 114 -6.51 4.15 1.65
N ALA A 115 -7.02 5.33 1.32
CA ALA A 115 -6.75 6.03 0.06
C ALA A 115 -5.46 6.88 0.09
N ARG A 116 -4.82 7.10 1.25
CA ARG A 116 -3.55 7.82 1.34
C ARG A 116 -2.38 6.86 1.42
N PHE A 117 -1.39 7.06 0.55
CA PHE A 117 -0.18 6.22 0.52
C PHE A 117 0.53 6.19 1.88
N LYS A 118 0.71 7.36 2.53
CA LYS A 118 1.30 7.48 3.87
C LYS A 118 0.67 6.54 4.89
N ASP A 119 -0.66 6.50 4.93
CA ASP A 119 -1.39 5.70 5.91
C ASP A 119 -1.34 4.22 5.55
N SER A 120 -1.35 3.91 4.26
CA SER A 120 -1.31 2.52 3.77
C SER A 120 0.05 1.86 4.00
N VAL A 121 1.17 2.57 3.78
CA VAL A 121 2.50 2.02 4.10
C VAL A 121 2.71 1.89 5.61
N ASP A 122 2.18 2.80 6.41
CA ASP A 122 2.23 2.69 7.87
C ASP A 122 1.40 1.50 8.38
N PHE A 123 0.21 1.29 7.81
CA PHE A 123 -0.62 0.12 8.06
C PHE A 123 0.09 -1.19 7.70
N ILE A 124 0.70 -1.28 6.52
CA ILE A 124 1.46 -2.47 6.11
C ILE A 124 2.63 -2.69 7.07
N GLY A 125 3.33 -1.63 7.47
CA GLY A 125 4.40 -1.71 8.46
C GLY A 125 3.92 -2.27 9.80
N TRP A 126 2.81 -1.76 10.33
CA TRP A 126 2.15 -2.25 11.53
C TRP A 126 1.75 -3.73 11.39
N TYR A 127 1.15 -4.11 10.25
CA TYR A 127 0.69 -5.48 10.01
C TYR A 127 1.87 -6.47 9.98
N VAL A 128 2.94 -6.14 9.25
CA VAL A 128 4.18 -6.95 9.18
C VAL A 128 4.81 -7.09 10.56
N ASN A 129 4.88 -6.01 11.34
CA ASN A 129 5.39 -6.07 12.71
C ASN A 129 4.55 -6.98 13.60
N LYS A 130 3.22 -6.85 13.54
CA LYS A 130 2.28 -7.67 14.30
C LYS A 130 2.35 -9.15 13.87
N THR A 131 2.46 -9.42 12.57
CA THR A 131 2.69 -10.77 12.04
C THR A 131 3.96 -11.39 12.61
N THR A 132 5.06 -10.62 12.68
CA THR A 132 6.32 -11.09 13.27
C THR A 132 6.14 -11.42 14.76
N THR A 133 5.43 -10.60 15.50
CA THR A 133 5.16 -10.85 16.93
C THR A 133 4.31 -12.10 17.13
N LEU A 134 3.23 -12.26 16.36
CA LEU A 134 2.26 -13.34 16.55
C LEU A 134 2.72 -14.68 15.97
N LEU A 135 3.34 -14.66 14.79
CA LEU A 135 3.66 -15.87 14.01
C LEU A 135 5.16 -16.14 13.92
N LYS A 136 6.01 -15.30 14.53
CA LYS A 136 7.48 -15.40 14.51
C LYS A 136 8.08 -15.39 13.08
N ILE A 137 7.36 -14.79 12.12
CA ILE A 137 7.81 -14.64 10.75
C ILE A 137 8.73 -13.43 10.63
N PRO A 138 9.96 -13.56 10.08
CA PRO A 138 10.85 -12.42 9.90
C PRO A 138 10.24 -11.34 8.99
N LYS A 139 10.45 -10.07 9.33
CA LYS A 139 9.88 -8.91 8.58
C LYS A 139 10.34 -8.83 7.13
N ASN A 140 11.49 -9.40 6.80
CA ASN A 140 12.05 -9.45 5.44
C ASN A 140 11.59 -10.68 4.63
N ASP A 141 10.86 -11.61 5.22
CA ASP A 141 10.28 -12.75 4.53
C ASP A 141 8.96 -12.34 3.86
N ALA A 142 9.08 -11.69 2.70
CA ALA A 142 7.94 -11.19 1.96
C ALA A 142 6.92 -12.30 1.60
N TYR A 143 7.37 -13.54 1.39
CA TYR A 143 6.49 -14.67 1.06
C TYR A 143 5.56 -15.02 2.22
N ARG A 144 6.13 -15.35 3.38
CA ARG A 144 5.32 -15.76 4.55
C ARG A 144 4.55 -14.60 5.15
N GLN A 145 5.12 -13.38 5.13
CA GLN A 145 4.42 -12.16 5.54
C GLN A 145 3.17 -11.92 4.68
N TYR A 146 3.27 -12.11 3.35
CA TYR A 146 2.11 -11.92 2.48
C TYR A 146 1.08 -13.06 2.61
N LEU A 147 1.49 -14.31 2.86
CA LEU A 147 0.55 -15.38 3.19
C LEU A 147 -0.28 -15.03 4.42
N ALA A 148 0.35 -14.50 5.47
CA ALA A 148 -0.36 -14.04 6.66
C ALA A 148 -1.27 -12.84 6.38
N TYR A 149 -0.86 -11.95 5.47
CA TYR A 149 -1.66 -10.81 5.03
C TYR A 149 -2.93 -11.25 4.29
N TYR A 150 -2.77 -12.16 3.35
CA TYR A 150 -3.85 -12.66 2.51
C TYR A 150 -4.86 -13.53 3.27
N LYS A 151 -4.38 -14.43 4.13
CA LYS A 151 -5.20 -15.36 4.91
C LYS A 151 -5.75 -14.75 6.21
N GLY A 152 -5.07 -13.73 6.73
CA GLY A 152 -5.25 -13.29 8.11
C GLY A 152 -4.53 -14.20 9.12
N TRP A 153 -4.20 -13.65 10.28
CA TRP A 153 -3.41 -14.37 11.30
C TRP A 153 -4.07 -15.64 11.80
N GLY A 154 -5.42 -15.64 11.94
CA GLY A 154 -6.16 -16.81 12.46
C GLY A 154 -6.16 -18.00 11.50
N ASP A 155 -6.20 -17.73 10.18
CA ASP A 155 -6.26 -18.77 9.15
C ASP A 155 -4.90 -19.04 8.48
N TYR A 156 -3.82 -18.39 8.95
CA TYR A 156 -2.48 -18.55 8.39
C TYR A 156 -2.04 -20.02 8.28
N LYS A 157 -2.31 -20.85 9.30
CA LYS A 157 -1.91 -22.27 9.32
C LYS A 157 -2.47 -23.08 8.16
N ASN A 158 -3.57 -22.63 7.56
CA ASN A 158 -4.26 -23.31 6.46
C ASN A 158 -3.79 -22.84 5.06
N TYR A 159 -2.73 -22.02 4.96
CA TYR A 159 -2.29 -21.46 3.67
C TYR A 159 -1.92 -22.53 2.63
N SER A 160 -1.41 -23.70 3.06
CA SER A 160 -0.99 -24.78 2.17
C SER A 160 -2.15 -25.36 1.33
N LYS A 161 -3.38 -25.23 1.82
CA LYS A 161 -4.59 -25.65 1.12
C LYS A 161 -5.09 -24.62 0.10
N ASP A 162 -4.51 -23.42 0.08
CA ASP A 162 -4.94 -22.29 -0.75
C ASP A 162 -3.92 -22.02 -1.87
N LYS A 163 -4.09 -22.69 -3.01
CA LYS A 163 -3.21 -22.54 -4.18
C LYS A 163 -3.10 -21.08 -4.63
N LYS A 164 -4.19 -20.30 -4.54
CA LYS A 164 -4.21 -18.89 -4.93
C LYS A 164 -3.35 -18.03 -3.99
N ALA A 165 -3.45 -18.28 -2.68
CA ALA A 165 -2.61 -17.60 -1.70
C ALA A 165 -1.11 -17.85 -1.96
N ILE A 166 -0.76 -19.12 -2.27
CA ILE A 166 0.62 -19.52 -2.59
C ILE A 166 1.14 -18.80 -3.84
N ILE A 167 0.36 -18.79 -4.94
CA ILE A 167 0.74 -18.10 -6.19
C ILE A 167 0.94 -16.60 -5.94
N TYR A 168 0.04 -15.97 -5.20
CA TYR A 168 0.15 -14.54 -4.89
C TYR A 168 1.35 -14.22 -4.02
N ALA A 169 1.63 -15.04 -3.00
CA ALA A 169 2.78 -14.86 -2.14
C ALA A 169 4.12 -15.04 -2.88
N ARG A 170 4.19 -15.98 -3.84
CA ARG A 170 5.37 -16.12 -4.73
C ARG A 170 5.59 -14.87 -5.56
N SER A 171 4.56 -14.34 -6.21
CA SER A 171 4.61 -13.09 -6.98
C SER A 171 5.08 -11.90 -6.12
N VAL A 172 4.62 -11.81 -4.87
CA VAL A 172 5.06 -10.75 -3.93
C VAL A 172 6.53 -10.95 -3.55
N LYS A 173 6.99 -12.16 -3.29
CA LYS A 173 8.41 -12.45 -3.03
C LYS A 173 9.31 -12.02 -4.20
N GLU A 174 8.92 -12.33 -5.43
CA GLU A 174 9.65 -11.94 -6.64
C GLU A 174 9.70 -10.42 -6.80
N THR A 175 8.54 -9.74 -6.65
CA THR A 175 8.45 -8.28 -6.69
C THR A 175 9.31 -7.63 -5.60
N ALA A 176 9.25 -8.14 -4.36
CA ALA A 176 10.05 -7.64 -3.26
C ALA A 176 11.56 -7.81 -3.52
N SER A 177 11.98 -8.96 -4.08
CA SER A 177 13.36 -9.20 -4.46
C SER A 177 13.84 -8.21 -5.54
N LYS A 178 13.02 -8.00 -6.59
CA LYS A 178 13.29 -7.02 -7.66
C LYS A 178 13.42 -5.60 -7.08
N TYR A 179 12.45 -5.16 -6.29
CA TYR A 179 12.46 -3.84 -5.66
C TYR A 179 13.66 -3.65 -4.70
N ARG A 180 14.04 -4.69 -3.96
CA ARG A 180 15.23 -4.66 -3.11
C ARG A 180 16.49 -4.35 -3.91
N LYS A 181 16.71 -5.08 -5.03
CA LYS A 181 17.85 -4.86 -5.91
C LYS A 181 17.85 -3.44 -6.50
N GLN A 182 16.71 -2.95 -6.98
CA GLN A 182 16.60 -1.60 -7.53
C GLN A 182 16.92 -0.53 -6.49
N LEU A 183 16.38 -0.65 -5.26
CA LEU A 183 16.62 0.32 -4.19
C LEU A 183 18.10 0.39 -3.77
N THR A 184 18.90 -0.65 -3.94
CA THR A 184 20.36 -0.55 -3.68
C THR A 184 21.03 0.46 -4.60
N LEU A 185 20.51 0.66 -5.82
CA LEU A 185 21.07 1.57 -6.82
C LEU A 185 20.73 3.03 -6.57
N CYS A 186 19.48 3.33 -6.19
CA CYS A 186 18.99 4.72 -6.08
C CYS A 186 18.89 5.25 -4.64
N ARG A 187 19.01 4.40 -3.61
CA ARG A 187 18.78 4.79 -2.21
C ARG A 187 19.65 5.96 -1.76
N LYS A 188 20.94 6.00 -2.15
CA LYS A 188 21.85 7.10 -1.79
C LYS A 188 21.31 8.44 -2.30
N ASN A 189 20.81 8.48 -3.52
CA ASN A 189 20.24 9.70 -4.12
C ASN A 189 18.92 10.09 -3.46
N LEU A 190 18.03 9.11 -3.21
CA LEU A 190 16.78 9.32 -2.51
C LEU A 190 17.00 9.83 -1.06
N ASP A 191 18.06 9.39 -0.39
CA ASP A 191 18.42 9.86 0.95
C ASP A 191 19.02 11.28 0.94
N LYS A 192 19.75 11.65 -0.13
CA LYS A 192 20.36 12.98 -0.30
C LYS A 192 19.35 14.07 -0.68
N ASN A 193 18.29 13.74 -1.41
CA ASN A 193 17.25 14.68 -1.87
C ASN A 193 16.42 15.24 -0.69
N LYS A 194 17.10 15.74 0.35
CA LYS A 194 16.47 16.36 1.52
C LYS A 194 15.77 17.70 1.22
N TYR A 195 16.02 18.33 0.07
CA TYR A 195 15.78 19.75 -0.17
C TYR A 195 14.90 20.10 -1.38
N ILE A 196 14.33 19.14 -2.10
CA ILE A 196 13.34 19.50 -3.11
C ILE A 196 11.96 19.46 -2.44
N ILE A 197 11.67 20.55 -1.72
CA ILE A 197 10.30 20.97 -1.39
C ILE A 197 10.02 22.13 -2.34
N PHE A 198 9.23 21.87 -3.40
CA PHE A 198 8.54 22.91 -4.12
C PHE A 198 7.10 22.94 -3.63
#